data_acc5ee1751a051ec1a16e49b5c0d9afd
#
_entry.id   acc5ee1751a051ec1a16e49b5c0d9afd
#
_cell.length_a   1.000
_cell.length_b   1.000
_cell.length_c   1.000
_cell.angle_alpha   90.00
_cell.angle_beta   90.00
_cell.angle_gamma   90.00
#
_symmetry.space_group_name_H-M   'P 1'
#
loop_
_entity.id
_entity.type
_entity.pdbx_description
1 polymer ?
#
loop_
_entity_poly.entity_id
_entity_poly.type
_entity_poly.pdbx_seq_one_letter_code
_entity_poly.pdbx_strand_id
1 'polypeptide(L)'
;EMQSNQKAQPSGRWLWIGGTPWIKKNQNFSGAYNCTSTNLIDWEAFALMMDLAMMGCGTGAIIEPHFINNLPTVINKINIKSVSEVGITPKDQREEQSSIEIKGKNIYIKVGDSRRGWVDSYKYLLEASSNENLEKDIDVYINLEDIRPAGESLKGFGGMANPIKLKDLYSRVAYLLGKAVGRKLSTVECCLLIDEAAVTIVAGNIRRSAGMRQFASDDKEAASAKENLWSQDEKGNWRIDPEKDALRMANHTRVYHTKPSYQSILDAVTKQFHSGEGAIQFAPEAIARSNADILIDEELKKEFIEIYSEQGKEEAKNWMNSNYGPFSEEELNHRMSRYGLNPCGEILGNDFHCNLAEVHLNQLDPKNIEEQKKAFKAAALSVACLLNHEFEVERYRKSREYDPIVGVSFTGLFDFCVHAFGTPWLKWWEAGRPENEEGKAFKKEEAKFLDLWRKTVKETVWEYCDKHNLRRPNRCTTVQPAGTKSLLTGAAPGWHPPKAQRFIRRITFRKNDPIALACMDYGYTVVPSQSDKDEKGCLLDNPFDPRCTEWLVEIPTEVSWANIEGADQIDINNFSALAQFDFYMQVQKFYTEHNTSATVEFRENEIEGL
;
A
#
# COMPACT_ATOMS: atom_id res chain seq x y z
N GLU A 1 11.01 -25.74 -6.96
CA GLU A 1 12.39 -25.47 -7.40
C GLU A 1 12.67 -23.96 -7.38
N MET A 2 11.97 -23.12 -8.15
CA MET A 2 12.22 -21.66 -8.20
C MET A 2 12.05 -20.97 -6.86
N GLN A 3 11.06 -21.35 -6.06
CA GLN A 3 10.89 -20.81 -4.70
C GLN A 3 12.01 -21.27 -3.76
N SER A 4 12.35 -22.57 -3.77
CA SER A 4 13.42 -23.10 -2.91
C SER A 4 14.78 -22.47 -3.22
N ASN A 5 15.01 -22.09 -4.47
CA ASN A 5 16.23 -21.42 -4.92
C ASN A 5 16.13 -19.89 -4.85
N GLN A 6 15.12 -19.33 -4.20
CA GLN A 6 14.86 -17.90 -4.03
C GLN A 6 14.83 -17.08 -5.34
N LYS A 7 14.52 -17.71 -6.48
CA LYS A 7 14.44 -17.04 -7.79
C LYS A 7 13.05 -16.45 -8.06
N ALA A 8 12.00 -17.04 -7.48
CA ALA A 8 10.63 -16.52 -7.54
C ALA A 8 9.94 -16.78 -6.22
N GLN A 9 9.30 -15.78 -5.64
CA GLN A 9 8.63 -15.87 -4.35
C GLN A 9 7.18 -15.39 -4.44
N PRO A 10 6.22 -16.08 -3.80
CA PRO A 10 4.89 -15.52 -3.58
C PRO A 10 4.97 -14.33 -2.63
N SER A 11 3.85 -13.68 -2.35
CA SER A 11 3.84 -12.63 -1.33
C SER A 11 4.35 -13.17 0.02
N GLY A 12 5.07 -12.33 0.78
CA GLY A 12 5.62 -12.71 2.08
C GLY A 12 4.58 -13.28 3.05
N ARG A 13 3.32 -12.80 2.96
CA ARG A 13 2.22 -13.35 3.77
C ARG A 13 1.88 -14.79 3.43
N TRP A 14 1.97 -15.21 2.18
CA TRP A 14 1.79 -16.61 1.79
C TRP A 14 2.84 -17.53 2.41
N LEU A 15 4.08 -17.06 2.49
CA LEU A 15 5.14 -17.81 3.18
C LEU A 15 4.84 -18.00 4.68
N TRP A 16 4.05 -17.10 5.26
CA TRP A 16 3.69 -17.12 6.67
C TRP A 16 2.39 -17.87 6.96
N ILE A 17 1.32 -17.62 6.18
CA ILE A 17 -0.03 -18.16 6.47
C ILE A 17 -0.44 -19.31 5.58
N GLY A 18 0.26 -19.55 4.47
CA GLY A 18 -0.07 -20.62 3.53
C GLY A 18 -0.11 -21.98 4.23
N GLY A 19 -1.21 -22.74 4.02
CA GLY A 19 -1.42 -24.04 4.63
C GLY A 19 -1.89 -24.05 6.09
N THR A 20 -1.91 -22.91 6.77
CA THR A 20 -2.36 -22.84 8.17
C THR A 20 -3.88 -23.03 8.30
N PRO A 21 -4.40 -23.52 9.46
CA PRO A 21 -5.84 -23.61 9.70
C PRO A 21 -6.55 -22.25 9.65
N TRP A 22 -5.83 -21.15 9.92
CA TRP A 22 -6.39 -19.81 9.91
C TRP A 22 -6.82 -19.38 8.51
N ILE A 23 -5.95 -19.55 7.50
CA ILE A 23 -6.26 -19.14 6.12
C ILE A 23 -7.31 -20.04 5.43
N LYS A 24 -7.48 -21.26 5.93
CA LYS A 24 -8.49 -22.20 5.39
C LYS A 24 -9.92 -21.77 5.69
N LYS A 25 -10.12 -20.89 6.68
CA LYS A 25 -11.44 -20.31 6.95
C LYS A 25 -11.75 -19.24 5.90
N ASN A 26 -12.87 -19.37 5.21
CA ASN A 26 -13.24 -18.49 4.09
C ASN A 26 -13.21 -16.99 4.51
N GLN A 27 -13.76 -16.67 5.67
CA GLN A 27 -13.77 -15.31 6.25
C GLN A 27 -12.38 -14.68 6.47
N ASN A 28 -11.30 -15.46 6.45
CA ASN A 28 -9.94 -15.00 6.64
C ASN A 28 -9.15 -14.95 5.32
N PHE A 29 -9.71 -15.49 4.22
CA PHE A 29 -8.96 -15.67 2.99
C PHE A 29 -8.53 -14.34 2.33
N SER A 30 -9.25 -13.25 2.59
CA SER A 30 -8.80 -11.91 2.18
C SER A 30 -7.40 -11.57 2.71
N GLY A 31 -6.97 -12.16 3.83
CA GLY A 31 -5.61 -12.06 4.35
C GLY A 31 -4.52 -12.66 3.45
N ALA A 32 -4.87 -13.46 2.44
CA ALA A 32 -3.94 -13.95 1.42
C ALA A 32 -3.48 -12.84 0.46
N TYR A 33 -4.28 -11.79 0.32
CA TYR A 33 -4.02 -10.67 -0.58
C TYR A 33 -3.23 -9.56 0.10
N ASN A 34 -2.40 -8.85 -0.67
CA ASN A 34 -1.50 -7.85 -0.13
C ASN A 34 -2.20 -6.55 0.21
N CYS A 35 -2.97 -6.04 -0.74
CA CYS A 35 -3.54 -4.71 -0.68
C CYS A 35 -4.92 -4.66 -1.32
N THR A 36 -5.60 -3.55 -1.08
CA THR A 36 -6.95 -3.29 -1.58
C THR A 36 -7.08 -1.84 -2.02
N SER A 37 -8.08 -1.56 -2.83
CA SER A 37 -8.64 -0.22 -2.99
C SER A 37 -10.15 -0.30 -2.88
N THR A 38 -10.77 0.66 -2.20
CA THR A 38 -12.20 0.70 -1.88
C THR A 38 -12.76 2.07 -2.20
N ASN A 39 -13.89 2.11 -2.91
CA ASN A 39 -14.62 3.36 -3.12
C ASN A 39 -15.44 3.69 -1.86
N LEU A 40 -15.32 4.90 -1.36
CA LEU A 40 -15.92 5.30 -0.09
C LEU A 40 -17.35 5.81 -0.28
N ILE A 41 -18.32 4.91 -0.42
CA ILE A 41 -19.69 5.22 -0.78
C ILE A 41 -20.71 5.02 0.36
N ASP A 42 -20.35 4.30 1.41
CA ASP A 42 -21.23 3.91 2.52
C ASP A 42 -20.46 3.62 3.80
N TRP A 43 -21.13 3.45 4.94
CA TRP A 43 -20.50 3.08 6.20
C TRP A 43 -19.87 1.68 6.17
N GLU A 44 -20.37 0.79 5.32
CA GLU A 44 -19.78 -0.54 5.13
C GLU A 44 -18.36 -0.44 4.58
N ALA A 45 -18.06 0.53 3.71
CA ALA A 45 -16.72 0.75 3.17
C ALA A 45 -15.71 1.08 4.28
N PHE A 46 -16.09 1.89 5.27
CA PHE A 46 -15.22 2.19 6.42
C PHE A 46 -14.97 0.95 7.28
N ALA A 47 -16.04 0.21 7.61
CA ALA A 47 -15.95 -1.03 8.37
C ALA A 47 -15.07 -2.07 7.66
N LEU A 48 -15.26 -2.21 6.35
CA LEU A 48 -14.49 -3.11 5.50
C LEU A 48 -13.00 -2.75 5.48
N MET A 49 -12.66 -1.47 5.44
CA MET A 49 -11.27 -1.05 5.49
C MET A 49 -10.60 -1.37 6.82
N MET A 50 -11.32 -1.22 7.95
CA MET A 50 -10.83 -1.68 9.26
C MET A 50 -10.63 -3.20 9.29
N ASP A 51 -11.60 -3.97 8.78
CA ASP A 51 -11.55 -5.43 8.69
C ASP A 51 -10.34 -5.93 7.89
N LEU A 52 -10.11 -5.34 6.73
CA LEU A 52 -8.98 -5.65 5.84
C LEU A 52 -7.64 -5.28 6.48
N ALA A 53 -7.56 -4.11 7.12
CA ALA A 53 -6.36 -3.68 7.83
C ALA A 53 -6.00 -4.64 8.97
N MET A 54 -6.98 -5.14 9.72
CA MET A 54 -6.79 -6.15 10.76
C MET A 54 -6.30 -7.49 10.21
N MET A 55 -6.62 -7.83 8.96
CA MET A 55 -6.05 -8.96 8.23
C MET A 55 -4.68 -8.63 7.59
N GLY A 56 -4.16 -7.43 7.82
CA GLY A 56 -2.87 -6.98 7.33
C GLY A 56 -2.87 -6.59 5.85
N CYS A 57 -4.03 -6.37 5.24
CA CYS A 57 -4.10 -5.79 3.91
C CYS A 57 -3.78 -4.29 3.97
N GLY A 58 -3.01 -3.79 3.03
CA GLY A 58 -2.93 -2.36 2.80
C GLY A 58 -4.25 -1.82 2.24
N THR A 59 -4.68 -0.65 2.67
CA THR A 59 -6.00 -0.10 2.35
C THR A 59 -5.90 1.16 1.51
N GLY A 60 -6.23 1.06 0.22
CA GLY A 60 -6.50 2.23 -0.63
C GLY A 60 -7.96 2.69 -0.48
N ALA A 61 -8.19 3.99 -0.61
CA ALA A 61 -9.54 4.56 -0.67
C ALA A 61 -9.62 5.70 -1.67
N ILE A 62 -10.65 5.68 -2.52
CA ILE A 62 -11.02 6.84 -3.33
C ILE A 62 -12.05 7.64 -2.55
N ILE A 63 -11.71 8.91 -2.26
CA ILE A 63 -12.48 9.81 -1.41
C ILE A 63 -12.86 11.08 -2.22
N GLU A 64 -13.20 10.87 -3.48
CA GLU A 64 -13.64 11.98 -4.33
C GLU A 64 -15.12 12.30 -4.10
N PRO A 65 -15.57 13.54 -4.39
CA PRO A 65 -16.93 13.98 -4.12
C PRO A 65 -18.02 13.08 -4.69
N HIS A 66 -17.82 12.52 -5.88
CA HIS A 66 -18.82 11.65 -6.52
C HIS A 66 -19.01 10.29 -5.78
N PHE A 67 -18.05 9.89 -4.93
CA PHE A 67 -18.21 8.74 -4.04
C PHE A 67 -18.73 9.17 -2.66
N ILE A 68 -18.06 10.10 -1.98
CA ILE A 68 -18.43 10.47 -0.60
C ILE A 68 -19.75 11.22 -0.48
N ASN A 69 -20.24 11.82 -1.56
CA ASN A 69 -21.58 12.41 -1.60
C ASN A 69 -22.71 11.37 -1.51
N ASN A 70 -22.41 10.07 -1.64
CA ASN A 70 -23.38 9.00 -1.35
C ASN A 70 -23.48 8.69 0.16
N LEU A 71 -22.50 9.11 0.97
CA LEU A 71 -22.58 8.95 2.41
C LEU A 71 -23.79 9.70 2.98
N PRO A 72 -24.45 9.14 4.01
CA PRO A 72 -25.57 9.82 4.66
C PRO A 72 -25.10 11.08 5.41
N THR A 73 -26.01 12.01 5.61
CA THR A 73 -25.79 13.16 6.49
C THR A 73 -25.65 12.69 7.93
N VAL A 74 -24.67 13.20 8.65
CA VAL A 74 -24.55 13.00 10.10
C VAL A 74 -25.65 13.84 10.78
N ILE A 75 -26.58 13.18 11.45
CA ILE A 75 -27.75 13.84 12.04
C ILE A 75 -27.83 13.71 13.56
N ASN A 76 -27.10 12.73 14.13
CA ASN A 76 -27.12 12.45 15.55
C ASN A 76 -25.76 12.76 16.18
N LYS A 77 -25.77 13.47 17.30
CA LYS A 77 -24.58 13.72 18.11
C LYS A 77 -24.34 12.52 19.03
N ILE A 78 -23.13 11.98 18.99
CA ILE A 78 -22.73 10.84 19.81
C ILE A 78 -21.82 11.34 20.95
N ASN A 79 -22.21 11.04 22.18
CA ASN A 79 -21.43 11.36 23.38
C ASN A 79 -20.96 10.07 24.03
N ILE A 80 -19.64 9.83 24.05
CA ILE A 80 -19.08 8.70 24.79
C ILE A 80 -19.07 9.06 26.28
N LYS A 81 -19.88 8.36 27.07
CA LYS A 81 -20.04 8.59 28.51
C LYS A 81 -19.03 7.79 29.33
N SER A 82 -18.78 6.57 28.91
CA SER A 82 -17.79 5.72 29.57
C SER A 82 -17.21 4.71 28.59
N VAL A 83 -15.94 4.35 28.84
CA VAL A 83 -15.25 3.22 28.20
C VAL A 83 -14.63 2.41 29.32
N SER A 84 -15.03 1.13 29.46
CA SER A 84 -14.51 0.26 30.53
C SER A 84 -13.04 -0.14 30.32
N GLU A 85 -12.45 -0.71 31.36
CA GLU A 85 -11.13 -1.31 31.24
C GLU A 85 -11.16 -2.59 30.40
N VAL A 86 -10.02 -2.94 29.79
CA VAL A 86 -9.84 -4.17 29.01
C VAL A 86 -9.39 -5.34 29.91
N GLY A 87 -9.71 -6.57 29.51
CA GLY A 87 -9.13 -7.78 30.09
C GLY A 87 -9.66 -8.15 31.46
N ILE A 88 -10.85 -7.70 31.85
CA ILE A 88 -11.50 -8.05 33.12
C ILE A 88 -12.09 -9.45 33.03
N THR A 89 -12.77 -9.79 31.93
CA THR A 89 -13.42 -11.09 31.74
C THR A 89 -12.38 -12.20 31.55
N PRO A 90 -12.48 -13.33 32.29
CA PRO A 90 -11.64 -14.50 32.10
C PRO A 90 -11.72 -15.01 30.66
N LYS A 91 -10.61 -15.56 30.13
CA LYS A 91 -10.44 -15.95 28.73
C LYS A 91 -11.52 -16.91 28.23
N ASP A 92 -11.96 -17.82 29.06
CA ASP A 92 -12.97 -18.85 28.75
C ASP A 92 -14.41 -18.33 28.78
N GLN A 93 -14.62 -17.10 29.26
CA GLN A 93 -15.93 -16.45 29.38
C GLN A 93 -16.10 -15.27 28.41
N ARG A 94 -15.08 -14.96 27.60
CA ARG A 94 -15.12 -13.82 26.67
C ARG A 94 -15.98 -14.13 25.46
N GLU A 95 -16.85 -13.17 25.13
CA GLU A 95 -17.63 -13.20 23.89
C GLU A 95 -16.77 -12.76 22.70
N GLU A 96 -16.92 -13.45 21.57
CA GLU A 96 -16.24 -13.08 20.31
C GLU A 96 -17.04 -12.06 19.49
N GLN A 97 -18.36 -12.00 19.67
CA GLN A 97 -19.26 -11.09 18.97
C GLN A 97 -19.58 -9.88 19.84
N SER A 98 -19.68 -8.71 19.21
CA SER A 98 -20.18 -7.53 19.87
C SER A 98 -21.69 -7.58 20.01
N SER A 99 -22.21 -7.02 21.11
CA SER A 99 -23.63 -6.86 21.34
C SER A 99 -23.99 -5.40 21.63
N ILE A 100 -25.20 -5.01 21.21
CA ILE A 100 -25.70 -3.65 21.30
C ILE A 100 -27.06 -3.67 21.96
N GLU A 101 -27.21 -2.88 23.00
CA GLU A 101 -28.49 -2.68 23.70
C GLU A 101 -28.87 -1.20 23.67
N ILE A 102 -30.10 -0.89 23.24
CA ILE A 102 -30.61 0.47 23.14
C ILE A 102 -31.72 0.69 24.20
N LYS A 103 -31.54 1.72 25.03
CA LYS A 103 -32.50 2.13 26.07
C LYS A 103 -32.75 3.64 25.96
N GLY A 104 -33.73 4.03 25.15
CA GLY A 104 -33.99 5.42 24.81
C GLY A 104 -32.76 6.05 24.14
N LYS A 105 -32.23 7.14 24.70
CA LYS A 105 -31.02 7.78 24.19
C LYS A 105 -29.72 7.08 24.59
N ASN A 106 -29.77 6.10 25.48
CA ASN A 106 -28.59 5.39 25.98
C ASN A 106 -28.34 4.14 25.13
N ILE A 107 -27.13 4.00 24.64
CA ILE A 107 -26.68 2.85 23.86
C ILE A 107 -25.51 2.20 24.57
N TYR A 108 -25.62 0.91 24.82
CA TYR A 108 -24.60 0.09 25.46
C TYR A 108 -24.00 -0.83 24.40
N ILE A 109 -22.68 -0.71 24.16
CA ILE A 109 -21.93 -1.52 23.21
C ILE A 109 -20.95 -2.37 23.99
N LYS A 110 -21.16 -3.69 24.02
CA LYS A 110 -20.19 -4.66 24.53
C LYS A 110 -19.37 -5.16 23.34
N VAL A 111 -18.05 -4.90 23.37
CA VAL A 111 -17.17 -5.20 22.25
C VAL A 111 -16.60 -6.62 22.39
N GLY A 112 -16.78 -7.44 21.36
CA GLY A 112 -16.31 -8.82 21.32
C GLY A 112 -14.79 -8.96 21.11
N ASP A 113 -14.17 -9.98 21.73
CA ASP A 113 -12.73 -10.28 21.62
C ASP A 113 -12.38 -10.96 20.29
N SER A 114 -12.73 -10.32 19.21
CA SER A 114 -12.44 -10.78 17.84
C SER A 114 -12.27 -9.62 16.87
N ARG A 115 -11.71 -9.93 15.70
CA ARG A 115 -11.64 -8.99 14.57
C ARG A 115 -13.02 -8.42 14.22
N ARG A 116 -14.02 -9.30 14.07
CA ARG A 116 -15.40 -8.89 13.78
C ARG A 116 -16.01 -8.05 14.89
N GLY A 117 -15.78 -8.43 16.14
CA GLY A 117 -16.28 -7.65 17.28
C GLY A 117 -15.80 -6.19 17.27
N TRP A 118 -14.53 -5.95 16.94
CA TRP A 118 -14.01 -4.58 16.82
C TRP A 118 -14.64 -3.84 15.64
N VAL A 119 -14.69 -4.48 14.49
CA VAL A 119 -15.25 -3.90 13.26
C VAL A 119 -16.72 -3.55 13.43
N ASP A 120 -17.51 -4.46 13.99
CA ASP A 120 -18.95 -4.27 14.18
C ASP A 120 -19.25 -3.11 15.16
N SER A 121 -18.46 -2.99 16.24
CA SER A 121 -18.60 -1.87 17.18
C SER A 121 -18.26 -0.51 16.56
N TYR A 122 -17.21 -0.45 15.75
CA TYR A 122 -16.83 0.75 15.00
C TYR A 122 -17.91 1.13 13.97
N LYS A 123 -18.35 0.16 13.17
CA LYS A 123 -19.42 0.34 12.17
C LYS A 123 -20.69 0.87 12.80
N TYR A 124 -21.08 0.30 13.94
CA TYR A 124 -22.28 0.73 14.63
C TYR A 124 -22.27 2.21 15.03
N LEU A 125 -21.12 2.74 15.48
CA LEU A 125 -21.03 4.18 15.78
C LEU A 125 -21.23 5.03 14.53
N LEU A 126 -20.67 4.61 13.39
CA LEU A 126 -20.85 5.32 12.12
C LEU A 126 -22.34 5.31 11.72
N GLU A 127 -22.97 4.15 11.74
CA GLU A 127 -24.39 4.00 11.42
C GLU A 127 -25.30 4.77 12.37
N ALA A 128 -25.02 4.74 13.68
CA ALA A 128 -25.80 5.47 14.69
C ALA A 128 -25.79 6.99 14.45
N SER A 129 -24.69 7.53 13.90
CA SER A 129 -24.58 8.97 13.60
C SER A 129 -25.58 9.47 12.57
N SER A 130 -26.09 8.58 11.72
CA SER A 130 -27.01 8.91 10.63
C SER A 130 -28.38 8.20 10.71
N ASN A 131 -28.60 7.43 11.76
CA ASN A 131 -29.83 6.66 11.93
C ASN A 131 -30.97 7.54 12.41
N GLU A 132 -31.97 7.73 11.56
CA GLU A 132 -33.18 8.56 11.84
C GLU A 132 -34.08 8.01 12.96
N ASN A 133 -33.96 6.71 13.28
CA ASN A 133 -34.74 6.07 14.33
C ASN A 133 -34.18 6.28 15.74
N LEU A 134 -33.00 6.90 15.85
CA LEU A 134 -32.36 7.20 17.12
C LEU A 134 -32.59 8.66 17.53
N GLU A 135 -32.39 8.93 18.82
CA GLU A 135 -32.43 10.28 19.36
C GLU A 135 -31.32 11.16 18.74
N LYS A 136 -31.55 12.47 18.65
CA LYS A 136 -30.56 13.41 18.08
C LYS A 136 -29.32 13.61 18.95
N ASP A 137 -29.42 13.30 20.22
CA ASP A 137 -28.33 13.37 21.20
C ASP A 137 -28.23 12.02 21.93
N ILE A 138 -27.23 11.23 21.56
CA ILE A 138 -27.07 9.82 21.97
C ILE A 138 -25.96 9.73 23.00
N ASP A 139 -26.22 9.07 24.11
CA ASP A 139 -25.24 8.74 25.15
C ASP A 139 -24.77 7.28 24.97
N VAL A 140 -23.48 7.08 24.70
CA VAL A 140 -22.92 5.75 24.40
C VAL A 140 -21.98 5.29 25.52
N TYR A 141 -22.17 4.05 25.94
CA TYR A 141 -21.39 3.36 26.96
C TYR A 141 -20.68 2.16 26.32
N ILE A 142 -19.35 2.18 26.31
CA ILE A 142 -18.52 1.15 25.68
C ILE A 142 -18.00 0.20 26.76
N ASN A 143 -18.26 -1.08 26.59
CA ASN A 143 -17.73 -2.14 27.44
C ASN A 143 -16.64 -2.92 26.68
N LEU A 144 -15.38 -2.89 27.18
CA LEU A 144 -14.21 -3.57 26.65
C LEU A 144 -13.71 -4.72 27.55
N GLU A 145 -14.51 -5.13 28.54
CA GLU A 145 -14.09 -6.13 29.55
C GLU A 145 -13.70 -7.47 28.94
N ASP A 146 -14.34 -7.86 27.81
CA ASP A 146 -14.05 -9.09 27.09
C ASP A 146 -12.78 -9.01 26.23
N ILE A 147 -12.29 -7.81 25.93
CA ILE A 147 -11.10 -7.64 25.10
C ILE A 147 -9.87 -8.17 25.83
N ARG A 148 -9.08 -9.01 25.19
CA ARG A 148 -7.84 -9.56 25.74
C ARG A 148 -6.87 -8.47 26.20
N PRO A 149 -6.21 -8.63 27.35
CA PRO A 149 -5.26 -7.65 27.86
C PRO A 149 -3.97 -7.64 27.03
N ALA A 150 -3.17 -6.59 27.24
CA ALA A 150 -1.83 -6.52 26.68
C ALA A 150 -0.98 -7.73 27.09
N GLY A 151 -0.18 -8.25 26.15
CA GLY A 151 0.69 -9.40 26.37
C GLY A 151 0.05 -10.77 26.11
N GLU A 152 -1.25 -10.84 25.82
CA GLU A 152 -1.89 -12.09 25.38
C GLU A 152 -1.68 -12.33 23.88
N SER A 153 -1.51 -13.60 23.47
CA SER A 153 -1.26 -13.97 22.08
C SER A 153 -2.43 -13.62 21.15
N LEU A 154 -2.11 -13.10 19.96
CA LEU A 154 -3.07 -12.88 18.89
C LEU A 154 -3.34 -14.17 18.13
N LYS A 155 -4.57 -14.32 17.64
CA LYS A 155 -4.98 -15.37 16.70
C LYS A 155 -4.55 -14.94 15.26
N GLY A 156 -4.12 -15.87 14.43
CA GLY A 156 -3.80 -15.63 13.02
C GLY A 156 -2.33 -15.37 12.76
N PHE A 157 -1.90 -14.15 12.52
CA PHE A 157 -0.51 -13.82 12.13
C PHE A 157 0.53 -13.88 13.27
N GLY A 158 0.10 -14.24 14.48
CA GLY A 158 0.97 -14.22 15.66
C GLY A 158 1.20 -12.81 16.21
N GLY A 159 1.94 -12.73 17.32
CA GLY A 159 2.20 -11.48 18.03
C GLY A 159 1.45 -11.40 19.35
N MET A 160 1.66 -10.30 20.07
CA MET A 160 1.09 -10.02 21.38
C MET A 160 0.12 -8.85 21.30
N ALA A 161 -1.05 -8.97 21.90
CA ALA A 161 -2.05 -7.91 21.94
C ALA A 161 -1.55 -6.69 22.75
N ASN A 162 -1.94 -5.51 22.29
CA ASN A 162 -1.79 -4.25 23.03
C ASN A 162 -3.00 -3.32 22.74
N PRO A 163 -4.17 -3.58 23.31
CA PRO A 163 -5.42 -2.88 22.97
C PRO A 163 -5.55 -1.48 23.59
N ILE A 164 -4.47 -0.84 24.03
CA ILE A 164 -4.50 0.45 24.74
C ILE A 164 -5.24 1.52 23.92
N LYS A 165 -4.97 1.61 22.63
CA LYS A 165 -5.57 2.62 21.73
C LYS A 165 -7.02 2.35 21.35
N LEU A 166 -7.54 1.17 21.64
CA LEU A 166 -8.94 0.86 21.38
C LEU A 166 -9.90 1.76 22.19
N LYS A 167 -9.52 2.12 23.42
CA LYS A 167 -10.30 3.07 24.23
C LYS A 167 -10.44 4.44 23.55
N ASP A 168 -9.35 4.91 22.95
CA ASP A 168 -9.30 6.23 22.31
C ASP A 168 -10.14 6.26 21.03
N LEU A 169 -10.23 5.14 20.29
CA LEU A 169 -10.93 5.05 19.00
C LEU A 169 -12.35 5.58 19.07
N TYR A 170 -13.14 5.10 20.04
CA TYR A 170 -14.56 5.46 20.15
C TYR A 170 -14.76 6.95 20.40
N SER A 171 -13.94 7.52 21.29
CA SER A 171 -13.99 8.95 21.60
C SER A 171 -13.56 9.81 20.41
N ARG A 172 -12.54 9.37 19.67
CA ARG A 172 -12.08 10.05 18.45
C ARG A 172 -13.11 10.01 17.34
N VAL A 173 -13.70 8.84 17.09
CA VAL A 173 -14.77 8.68 16.09
C VAL A 173 -15.98 9.56 16.44
N ALA A 174 -16.46 9.53 17.70
CA ALA A 174 -17.55 10.37 18.14
C ALA A 174 -17.25 11.87 17.99
N TYR A 175 -16.03 12.30 18.30
CA TYR A 175 -15.58 13.68 18.13
C TYR A 175 -15.61 14.11 16.66
N LEU A 176 -15.07 13.30 15.74
CA LEU A 176 -15.06 13.60 14.32
C LEU A 176 -16.48 13.69 13.74
N LEU A 177 -17.33 12.71 14.06
CA LEU A 177 -18.74 12.72 13.66
C LEU A 177 -19.48 13.93 14.25
N GLY A 178 -19.18 14.30 15.50
CA GLY A 178 -19.76 15.44 16.18
C GLY A 178 -19.52 16.79 15.48
N LYS A 179 -18.36 16.93 14.82
CA LYS A 179 -18.05 18.12 13.99
C LYS A 179 -18.91 18.22 12.73
N ALA A 180 -19.42 17.10 12.24
CA ALA A 180 -20.18 17.00 11.00
C ALA A 180 -21.69 17.01 11.21
N VAL A 181 -22.20 17.12 12.43
CA VAL A 181 -23.66 17.11 12.70
C VAL A 181 -24.36 18.18 11.87
N GLY A 182 -25.39 17.77 11.13
CA GLY A 182 -26.18 18.60 10.21
C GLY A 182 -25.65 18.65 8.78
N ARG A 183 -24.54 18.00 8.47
CA ARG A 183 -23.93 17.95 7.13
C ARG A 183 -23.32 16.59 6.80
N LYS A 184 -22.87 16.43 5.58
CA LYS A 184 -22.01 15.30 5.17
C LYS A 184 -20.58 15.51 5.64
N LEU A 185 -19.81 14.42 5.70
CA LEU A 185 -18.40 14.45 6.00
C LEU A 185 -17.58 15.14 4.90
N SER A 186 -16.54 15.87 5.28
CA SER A 186 -15.51 16.33 4.35
C SER A 186 -14.53 15.20 3.98
N THR A 187 -13.74 15.41 2.93
CA THR A 187 -12.68 14.47 2.53
C THR A 187 -11.70 14.18 3.67
N VAL A 188 -11.27 15.22 4.39
CA VAL A 188 -10.33 15.09 5.52
C VAL A 188 -10.95 14.32 6.68
N GLU A 189 -12.23 14.54 6.99
CA GLU A 189 -12.94 13.78 8.03
C GLU A 189 -13.08 12.30 7.66
N CYS A 190 -13.32 12.00 6.38
CA CYS A 190 -13.31 10.63 5.88
C CYS A 190 -11.92 9.98 6.05
N CYS A 191 -10.83 10.68 5.69
CA CYS A 191 -9.46 10.20 5.92
C CYS A 191 -9.22 9.90 7.41
N LEU A 192 -9.56 10.83 8.28
CA LEU A 192 -9.35 10.70 9.72
C LEU A 192 -10.11 9.50 10.31
N LEU A 193 -11.37 9.28 9.94
CA LEU A 193 -12.16 8.13 10.43
C LEU A 193 -11.49 6.79 10.08
N ILE A 194 -10.99 6.65 8.84
CA ILE A 194 -10.29 5.44 8.41
C ILE A 194 -8.95 5.31 9.15
N ASP A 195 -8.20 6.41 9.26
CA ASP A 195 -6.84 6.39 9.77
C ASP A 195 -6.79 6.23 11.29
N GLU A 196 -7.80 6.68 12.05
CA GLU A 196 -7.96 6.39 13.49
C GLU A 196 -8.13 4.87 13.74
N ALA A 197 -8.89 4.18 12.89
CA ALA A 197 -8.99 2.72 12.95
C ALA A 197 -7.61 2.07 12.66
N ALA A 198 -6.86 2.59 11.69
CA ALA A 198 -5.51 2.11 11.37
C ALA A 198 -4.52 2.34 12.54
N VAL A 199 -4.55 3.49 13.19
CA VAL A 199 -3.75 3.78 14.40
C VAL A 199 -4.04 2.75 15.50
N THR A 200 -5.31 2.45 15.73
CA THR A 200 -5.73 1.47 16.75
C THR A 200 -5.18 0.07 16.44
N ILE A 201 -5.21 -0.36 15.19
CA ILE A 201 -4.70 -1.66 14.75
C ILE A 201 -3.17 -1.75 14.91
N VAL A 202 -2.44 -0.70 14.52
CA VAL A 202 -0.98 -0.65 14.64
C VAL A 202 -0.54 -0.60 16.09
N ALA A 203 -1.13 0.28 16.89
CA ALA A 203 -0.84 0.39 18.33
C ALA A 203 -1.24 -0.89 19.10
N GLY A 204 -2.27 -1.59 18.64
CA GLY A 204 -2.69 -2.89 19.18
C GLY A 204 -1.76 -4.04 18.84
N ASN A 205 -0.67 -3.82 18.13
CA ASN A 205 0.24 -4.84 17.57
C ASN A 205 -0.46 -5.90 16.71
N ILE A 206 -1.69 -5.63 16.25
CA ILE A 206 -2.46 -6.58 15.44
C ILE A 206 -1.78 -6.74 14.09
N ARG A 207 -1.46 -5.60 13.44
CA ARG A 207 -0.71 -5.57 12.17
C ARG A 207 -0.09 -4.18 11.95
N ARG A 208 0.95 -4.14 11.08
CA ARG A 208 1.36 -2.89 10.43
C ARG A 208 0.29 -2.53 9.42
N SER A 209 -0.12 -1.27 9.38
CA SER A 209 -1.05 -0.72 8.41
C SER A 209 -0.32 0.16 7.42
N ALA A 210 -0.79 0.15 6.17
CA ALA A 210 -0.40 1.10 5.14
C ALA A 210 -1.67 1.56 4.43
N GLY A 211 -1.76 2.85 4.11
CA GLY A 211 -2.92 3.45 3.49
C GLY A 211 -2.59 4.27 2.25
N MET A 212 -3.57 4.42 1.37
CA MET A 212 -3.60 5.37 0.26
C MET A 212 -4.93 6.09 0.30
N ARG A 213 -4.91 7.42 0.24
CA ARG A 213 -6.11 8.25 0.17
C ARG A 213 -6.05 9.08 -1.10
N GLN A 214 -6.96 8.80 -2.03
CA GLN A 214 -7.07 9.49 -3.31
C GLN A 214 -8.23 10.47 -3.24
N PHE A 215 -7.96 11.74 -3.53
CA PHE A 215 -8.96 12.81 -3.46
C PHE A 215 -8.84 13.75 -4.66
N ALA A 216 -9.88 14.53 -4.91
CA ALA A 216 -9.93 15.44 -6.06
C ALA A 216 -8.81 16.50 -5.99
N SER A 217 -8.17 16.77 -7.12
CA SER A 217 -7.02 17.69 -7.21
C SER A 217 -7.35 19.13 -6.80
N ASP A 218 -8.63 19.53 -6.88
CA ASP A 218 -9.15 20.85 -6.48
C ASP A 218 -9.59 20.93 -5.02
N ASP A 219 -9.56 19.80 -4.27
CA ASP A 219 -9.81 19.79 -2.83
C ASP A 219 -8.60 20.36 -2.07
N LYS A 220 -8.64 21.67 -1.84
CA LYS A 220 -7.55 22.40 -1.18
C LYS A 220 -7.37 21.99 0.28
N GLU A 221 -8.46 21.64 0.98
CA GLU A 221 -8.40 21.18 2.38
C GLU A 221 -7.65 19.86 2.48
N ALA A 222 -8.00 18.87 1.66
CA ALA A 222 -7.32 17.61 1.63
C ALA A 222 -5.86 17.72 1.15
N ALA A 223 -5.59 18.57 0.15
CA ALA A 223 -4.24 18.82 -0.37
C ALA A 223 -3.29 19.44 0.66
N SER A 224 -3.81 20.22 1.63
CA SER A 224 -3.04 20.85 2.69
C SER A 224 -3.16 20.17 4.06
N ALA A 225 -3.95 19.10 4.16
CA ALA A 225 -4.28 18.47 5.45
C ALA A 225 -3.05 18.01 6.26
N LYS A 226 -1.98 17.60 5.56
CA LYS A 226 -0.71 17.17 6.16
C LYS A 226 0.34 18.28 6.27
N GLU A 227 0.06 19.46 5.77
CA GLU A 227 0.95 20.62 5.97
C GLU A 227 0.96 20.96 7.46
N ASN A 228 2.13 21.24 8.01
CA ASN A 228 2.31 21.60 9.42
C ASN A 228 1.76 20.56 10.42
N LEU A 229 1.81 19.27 10.10
CA LEU A 229 1.54 18.20 11.09
C LEU A 229 2.44 18.33 12.32
N TRP A 230 3.64 18.85 12.14
CA TRP A 230 4.64 19.02 13.17
C TRP A 230 4.84 20.51 13.44
N SER A 231 4.80 20.89 14.71
CA SER A 231 5.12 22.23 15.18
C SER A 231 6.06 22.17 16.39
N GLN A 232 6.82 23.21 16.62
CA GLN A 232 7.61 23.33 17.85
C GLN A 232 6.77 23.95 18.96
N ASP A 233 6.82 23.33 20.15
CA ASP A 233 6.27 23.93 21.36
C ASP A 233 7.15 25.11 21.85
N GLU A 234 6.72 25.81 22.90
CA GLU A 234 7.43 26.95 23.49
C GLU A 234 8.86 26.61 23.98
N LYS A 235 9.17 25.32 24.14
CA LYS A 235 10.48 24.81 24.54
C LYS A 235 11.32 24.33 23.35
N GLY A 236 10.82 24.49 22.11
CA GLY A 236 11.49 24.03 20.91
C GLY A 236 11.37 22.53 20.62
N ASN A 237 10.56 21.79 21.37
CA ASN A 237 10.33 20.38 21.08
C ASN A 237 9.32 20.21 19.96
N TRP A 238 9.60 19.30 19.03
CA TRP A 238 8.66 18.96 17.98
C TRP A 238 7.45 18.20 18.53
N ARG A 239 6.26 18.70 18.22
CA ARG A 239 4.96 18.10 18.57
C ARG A 239 4.15 17.89 17.31
N ILE A 240 3.45 16.76 17.26
CA ILE A 240 2.47 16.52 16.20
C ILE A 240 1.11 17.05 16.65
N ASP A 241 0.35 17.59 15.67
CA ASP A 241 -1.04 18.00 15.91
C ASP A 241 -1.89 16.76 16.26
N PRO A 242 -2.40 16.66 17.50
CA PRO A 242 -3.17 15.48 17.93
C PRO A 242 -4.49 15.32 17.19
N GLU A 243 -5.03 16.38 16.57
CA GLU A 243 -6.23 16.29 15.74
C GLU A 243 -5.98 15.64 14.38
N LYS A 244 -4.76 15.70 13.88
CA LYS A 244 -4.35 15.25 12.56
C LYS A 244 -3.35 14.09 12.57
N ASP A 245 -2.90 13.64 13.74
CA ASP A 245 -1.86 12.62 13.88
C ASP A 245 -2.16 11.35 13.08
N ALA A 246 -3.42 10.95 13.01
CA ALA A 246 -3.85 9.75 12.28
C ALA A 246 -3.58 9.85 10.77
N LEU A 247 -3.56 11.05 10.16
CA LEU A 247 -3.34 11.22 8.72
C LEU A 247 -1.97 10.67 8.25
N ARG A 248 -1.00 10.55 9.14
CA ARG A 248 0.32 9.93 8.83
C ARG A 248 0.23 8.44 8.50
N MET A 249 -0.91 7.80 8.75
CA MET A 249 -1.12 6.37 8.49
C MET A 249 -1.31 6.05 7.00
N ALA A 250 -1.48 7.07 6.14
CA ALA A 250 -1.73 6.88 4.73
C ALA A 250 -0.96 7.88 3.86
N ASN A 251 -0.58 7.44 2.65
CA ASN A 251 -0.12 8.32 1.59
C ASN A 251 -1.31 9.09 1.01
N HIS A 252 -1.12 10.35 0.66
CA HIS A 252 -2.13 11.20 0.04
C HIS A 252 -1.81 11.42 -1.44
N THR A 253 -2.80 11.19 -2.33
CA THR A 253 -2.65 11.34 -3.78
C THR A 253 -3.77 12.23 -4.32
N ARG A 254 -3.40 13.28 -5.05
CA ARG A 254 -4.32 14.15 -5.77
C ARG A 254 -4.65 13.55 -7.13
N VAL A 255 -5.95 13.37 -7.39
CA VAL A 255 -6.46 12.81 -8.64
C VAL A 255 -6.84 13.94 -9.59
N TYR A 256 -6.19 13.97 -10.74
CA TYR A 256 -6.47 14.91 -11.82
C TYR A 256 -7.30 14.21 -12.90
N HIS A 257 -8.47 14.75 -13.19
CA HIS A 257 -9.33 14.33 -14.31
C HIS A 257 -9.08 15.13 -15.60
N THR A 258 -8.35 16.22 -15.48
CA THR A 258 -7.83 17.02 -16.60
C THR A 258 -6.32 17.13 -16.49
N LYS A 259 -5.63 17.33 -17.60
CA LYS A 259 -4.16 17.42 -17.59
C LYS A 259 -3.72 18.58 -16.67
N PRO A 260 -2.90 18.31 -15.64
CA PRO A 260 -2.42 19.36 -14.74
C PRO A 260 -1.55 20.38 -15.49
N SER A 261 -1.61 21.63 -15.06
CA SER A 261 -0.71 22.68 -15.58
C SER A 261 0.73 22.44 -15.11
N TYR A 262 1.69 23.00 -15.85
CA TYR A 262 3.10 22.98 -15.43
C TYR A 262 3.26 23.49 -13.99
N GLN A 263 2.60 24.61 -13.64
CA GLN A 263 2.66 25.16 -12.28
C GLN A 263 2.13 24.17 -11.23
N SER A 264 1.05 23.45 -11.51
CA SER A 264 0.50 22.45 -10.59
C SER A 264 1.46 21.28 -10.37
N ILE A 265 2.20 20.89 -11.41
CA ILE A 265 3.22 19.85 -11.31
C ILE A 265 4.42 20.34 -10.52
N LEU A 266 4.91 21.54 -10.82
CA LEU A 266 6.03 22.18 -10.11
C LEU A 266 5.75 22.31 -8.60
N ASP A 267 4.55 22.79 -8.25
CA ASP A 267 4.11 22.89 -6.85
C ASP A 267 4.07 21.51 -6.17
N ALA A 268 3.61 20.47 -6.89
CA ALA A 268 3.58 19.10 -6.37
C ALA A 268 4.98 18.55 -6.13
N VAL A 269 5.90 18.71 -7.08
CA VAL A 269 7.30 18.26 -6.96
C VAL A 269 8.01 19.00 -5.83
N THR A 270 7.80 20.32 -5.72
CA THR A 270 8.34 21.13 -4.63
C THR A 270 7.85 20.66 -3.25
N LYS A 271 6.54 20.37 -3.13
CA LYS A 271 5.98 19.79 -1.89
C LYS A 271 6.58 18.43 -1.57
N GLN A 272 6.74 17.56 -2.55
CA GLN A 272 7.36 16.25 -2.37
C GLN A 272 8.81 16.37 -1.89
N PHE A 273 9.56 17.32 -2.41
CA PHE A 273 10.94 17.59 -1.98
C PHE A 273 11.02 17.93 -0.48
N HIS A 274 10.14 18.81 0.00
CA HIS A 274 10.17 19.29 1.39
C HIS A 274 9.50 18.35 2.39
N SER A 275 8.47 17.60 1.99
CA SER A 275 7.63 16.82 2.92
C SER A 275 7.51 15.34 2.60
N GLY A 276 7.92 14.91 1.41
CA GLY A 276 7.65 13.56 0.91
C GLY A 276 6.18 13.31 0.55
N GLU A 277 5.32 14.35 0.62
CA GLU A 277 3.89 14.28 0.32
C GLU A 277 3.55 15.11 -0.92
N GLY A 278 2.42 14.82 -1.56
CA GLY A 278 1.97 15.57 -2.73
C GLY A 278 1.95 14.76 -4.01
N ALA A 279 1.85 13.43 -3.90
CA ALA A 279 1.68 12.56 -5.05
C ALA A 279 0.49 12.96 -5.91
N ILE A 280 0.62 12.79 -7.23
CA ILE A 280 -0.41 13.09 -8.22
C ILE A 280 -0.70 11.86 -9.08
N GLN A 281 -1.95 11.75 -9.51
CA GLN A 281 -2.40 10.74 -10.46
C GLN A 281 -3.23 11.39 -11.56
N PHE A 282 -2.99 11.00 -12.79
CA PHE A 282 -3.81 11.38 -13.94
C PHE A 282 -4.82 10.25 -14.23
N ALA A 283 -6.08 10.43 -13.81
CA ALA A 283 -7.10 9.40 -13.86
C ALA A 283 -7.40 8.90 -15.29
N PRO A 284 -7.48 9.75 -16.34
CA PRO A 284 -7.72 9.28 -17.71
C PRO A 284 -6.71 8.24 -18.20
N GLU A 285 -5.42 8.44 -17.91
CA GLU A 285 -4.36 7.46 -18.24
C GLU A 285 -4.53 6.16 -17.45
N ALA A 286 -4.83 6.26 -16.16
CA ALA A 286 -5.06 5.08 -15.32
C ALA A 286 -6.28 4.27 -15.79
N ILE A 287 -7.37 4.94 -16.19
CA ILE A 287 -8.58 4.30 -16.73
C ILE A 287 -8.26 3.64 -18.08
N ALA A 288 -7.57 4.36 -19.00
CA ALA A 288 -7.19 3.81 -20.29
C ALA A 288 -6.34 2.54 -20.13
N ARG A 289 -5.33 2.58 -19.29
CA ARG A 289 -4.46 1.46 -18.98
C ARG A 289 -5.23 0.28 -18.38
N SER A 290 -6.18 0.58 -17.50
CA SER A 290 -6.98 -0.44 -16.82
C SER A 290 -8.06 -1.08 -17.69
N ASN A 291 -8.32 -0.55 -18.86
CA ASN A 291 -9.24 -1.09 -19.86
C ASN A 291 -8.52 -1.66 -21.09
N ALA A 292 -7.33 -2.24 -20.89
CA ALA A 292 -6.51 -2.82 -21.96
C ALA A 292 -7.12 -4.03 -22.66
N ASP A 293 -8.25 -4.55 -22.18
CA ASP A 293 -9.07 -5.57 -22.86
C ASP A 293 -9.82 -5.01 -24.09
N ILE A 294 -10.11 -3.72 -24.10
CA ILE A 294 -10.80 -3.01 -25.18
C ILE A 294 -9.91 -1.92 -25.82
N LEU A 295 -9.11 -1.21 -25.02
CA LEU A 295 -8.13 -0.22 -25.48
C LEU A 295 -6.78 -0.94 -25.69
N ILE A 296 -6.71 -1.75 -26.74
CA ILE A 296 -5.65 -2.77 -26.94
C ILE A 296 -4.29 -2.20 -27.35
N ASP A 297 -4.26 -0.99 -27.87
CA ASP A 297 -3.05 -0.32 -28.35
C ASP A 297 -2.95 1.13 -27.86
N GLU A 298 -1.81 1.75 -28.12
CA GLU A 298 -1.52 3.10 -27.65
C GLU A 298 -2.34 4.18 -28.38
N GLU A 299 -2.79 3.94 -29.62
CA GLU A 299 -3.60 4.89 -30.38
C GLU A 299 -5.01 5.00 -29.79
N LEU A 300 -5.63 3.86 -29.49
CA LEU A 300 -6.95 3.81 -28.82
C LEU A 300 -6.92 4.41 -27.41
N LYS A 301 -5.86 4.13 -26.66
CA LYS A 301 -5.70 4.76 -25.34
C LYS A 301 -5.58 6.26 -25.43
N LYS A 302 -4.79 6.75 -26.37
CA LYS A 302 -4.60 8.18 -26.60
C LYS A 302 -5.91 8.85 -27.02
N GLU A 303 -6.65 8.27 -27.95
CA GLU A 303 -7.98 8.75 -28.35
C GLU A 303 -8.93 8.85 -27.16
N PHE A 304 -9.01 7.80 -26.33
CA PHE A 304 -9.81 7.81 -25.11
C PHE A 304 -9.41 8.94 -24.15
N ILE A 305 -8.10 9.13 -23.93
CA ILE A 305 -7.57 10.16 -23.03
C ILE A 305 -7.89 11.56 -23.56
N GLU A 306 -7.79 11.78 -24.87
CA GLU A 306 -8.13 13.04 -25.51
C GLU A 306 -9.63 13.36 -25.34
N ILE A 307 -10.51 12.41 -25.63
CA ILE A 307 -11.96 12.58 -25.44
C ILE A 307 -12.27 12.88 -23.96
N TYR A 308 -11.69 12.10 -23.04
CA TYR A 308 -11.90 12.30 -21.61
C TYR A 308 -11.45 13.68 -21.14
N SER A 309 -10.27 14.12 -21.58
CA SER A 309 -9.67 15.39 -21.14
C SER A 309 -10.37 16.62 -21.72
N GLU A 310 -10.86 16.54 -22.96
CA GLU A 310 -11.46 17.66 -23.67
C GLU A 310 -12.97 17.74 -23.51
N GLN A 311 -13.66 16.59 -23.45
CA GLN A 311 -15.12 16.50 -23.46
C GLN A 311 -15.69 15.98 -22.13
N GLY A 312 -14.83 15.46 -21.25
CA GLY A 312 -15.20 15.01 -19.91
C GLY A 312 -15.51 13.52 -19.80
N LYS A 313 -15.67 13.08 -18.55
CA LYS A 313 -15.86 11.67 -18.17
C LYS A 313 -17.08 11.03 -18.83
N GLU A 314 -18.19 11.73 -18.90
CA GLU A 314 -19.44 11.18 -19.45
C GLU A 314 -19.35 10.95 -20.97
N GLU A 315 -18.70 11.85 -21.71
CA GLU A 315 -18.50 11.65 -23.14
C GLU A 315 -17.53 10.51 -23.44
N ALA A 316 -16.44 10.39 -22.69
CA ALA A 316 -15.53 9.24 -22.78
C ALA A 316 -16.24 7.92 -22.45
N LYS A 317 -17.17 7.92 -21.47
CA LYS A 317 -18.03 6.79 -21.12
C LYS A 317 -18.95 6.40 -22.29
N ASN A 318 -19.61 7.38 -22.89
CA ASN A 318 -20.48 7.19 -24.07
C ASN A 318 -19.70 6.65 -25.25
N TRP A 319 -18.51 7.22 -25.52
CA TRP A 319 -17.63 6.77 -26.59
C TRP A 319 -17.21 5.30 -26.38
N MET A 320 -16.82 4.94 -25.14
CA MET A 320 -16.44 3.57 -24.80
C MET A 320 -17.60 2.59 -25.04
N ASN A 321 -18.80 2.94 -24.60
CA ASN A 321 -19.99 2.08 -24.78
C ASN A 321 -20.40 1.95 -26.26
N SER A 322 -20.29 3.02 -27.03
CA SER A 322 -20.67 3.03 -28.44
C SER A 322 -19.71 2.23 -29.32
N ASN A 323 -18.42 2.22 -29.02
CA ASN A 323 -17.42 1.54 -29.82
C ASN A 323 -17.18 0.08 -29.41
N TYR A 324 -17.36 -0.25 -28.13
CA TYR A 324 -16.98 -1.55 -27.58
C TYR A 324 -18.13 -2.26 -26.84
N GLY A 325 -19.24 -1.60 -26.61
CA GLY A 325 -20.41 -2.14 -25.93
C GLY A 325 -21.32 -2.99 -26.82
N PRO A 326 -22.55 -3.28 -26.39
CA PRO A 326 -23.16 -2.67 -25.21
C PRO A 326 -22.67 -3.27 -23.88
N PHE A 327 -22.34 -2.42 -22.92
CA PHE A 327 -22.06 -2.79 -21.53
C PHE A 327 -23.28 -2.49 -20.65
N SER A 328 -23.44 -3.21 -19.55
CA SER A 328 -24.37 -2.79 -18.50
C SER A 328 -23.92 -1.46 -17.88
N GLU A 329 -24.85 -0.69 -17.35
CA GLU A 329 -24.51 0.57 -16.67
C GLU A 329 -23.55 0.33 -15.49
N GLU A 330 -23.72 -0.78 -14.77
CA GLU A 330 -22.84 -1.18 -13.68
C GLU A 330 -21.41 -1.48 -14.16
N GLU A 331 -21.26 -2.28 -15.24
CA GLU A 331 -19.94 -2.57 -15.81
C GLU A 331 -19.27 -1.30 -16.35
N LEU A 332 -20.03 -0.43 -17.02
CA LEU A 332 -19.49 0.79 -17.59
C LEU A 332 -19.00 1.75 -16.50
N ASN A 333 -19.77 1.92 -15.43
CA ASN A 333 -19.35 2.70 -14.26
C ASN A 333 -18.13 2.09 -13.59
N HIS A 334 -18.06 0.76 -13.47
CA HIS A 334 -16.90 0.05 -12.98
C HIS A 334 -15.67 0.34 -13.84
N ARG A 335 -15.78 0.26 -15.18
CA ARG A 335 -14.68 0.56 -16.11
C ARG A 335 -14.16 1.98 -15.97
N MET A 336 -15.05 2.97 -15.83
CA MET A 336 -14.72 4.39 -15.66
C MET A 336 -14.18 4.73 -14.25
N SER A 337 -14.19 3.79 -13.33
CA SER A 337 -13.67 3.94 -11.96
C SER A 337 -12.41 3.12 -11.69
N ARG A 338 -11.79 2.50 -12.71
CA ARG A 338 -10.59 1.64 -12.58
C ARG A 338 -9.29 2.43 -12.40
N TYR A 339 -9.30 3.46 -11.56
CA TYR A 339 -8.11 4.26 -11.23
C TYR A 339 -7.76 4.23 -9.74
N GLY A 340 -8.44 3.40 -8.95
CA GLY A 340 -8.09 3.15 -7.56
C GLY A 340 -6.69 2.58 -7.42
N LEU A 341 -5.94 3.08 -6.42
CA LEU A 341 -4.60 2.65 -6.09
C LEU A 341 -4.58 1.93 -4.74
N ASN A 342 -3.74 0.91 -4.64
CA ASN A 342 -3.33 0.36 -3.37
C ASN A 342 -2.27 1.26 -2.69
N PRO A 343 -1.92 1.06 -1.41
CA PRO A 343 -1.01 1.93 -0.66
C PRO A 343 0.33 2.25 -1.32
N CYS A 344 0.88 1.29 -2.06
CA CYS A 344 2.17 1.45 -2.74
C CYS A 344 2.03 1.97 -4.18
N GLY A 345 0.80 2.17 -4.68
CA GLY A 345 0.52 2.74 -5.99
C GLY A 345 0.83 1.83 -7.18
N GLU A 346 1.14 0.55 -6.98
CA GLU A 346 1.54 -0.34 -8.06
C GLU A 346 0.39 -1.08 -8.74
N ILE A 347 -0.79 -1.15 -8.13
CA ILE A 347 -1.98 -1.81 -8.70
C ILE A 347 -3.07 -0.79 -9.00
N LEU A 348 -3.67 -0.91 -10.17
CA LEU A 348 -4.82 -0.13 -10.62
C LEU A 348 -6.07 -1.00 -10.67
N GLY A 349 -7.20 -0.45 -10.28
CA GLY A 349 -8.49 -1.13 -10.35
C GLY A 349 -9.62 -0.37 -9.66
N ASN A 350 -10.75 -1.03 -9.51
CA ASN A 350 -11.92 -0.52 -8.83
C ASN A 350 -12.44 -1.56 -7.83
N ASP A 351 -12.54 -1.24 -6.55
CA ASP A 351 -12.92 -2.17 -5.48
C ASP A 351 -12.21 -3.52 -5.60
N PHE A 352 -10.91 -3.54 -5.40
CA PHE A 352 -10.10 -4.71 -5.70
C PHE A 352 -9.28 -5.25 -4.53
N HIS A 353 -8.97 -6.54 -4.59
CA HIS A 353 -7.86 -7.19 -3.88
C HIS A 353 -6.71 -7.49 -4.85
N CYS A 354 -5.49 -7.07 -4.52
CA CYS A 354 -4.31 -7.43 -5.29
C CYS A 354 -3.61 -8.66 -4.72
N ASN A 355 -3.12 -9.51 -5.58
CA ASN A 355 -2.24 -10.64 -5.25
C ASN A 355 -0.93 -10.48 -6.01
N LEU A 356 0.17 -10.58 -5.27
CA LEU A 356 1.51 -10.27 -5.76
C LEU A 356 2.45 -11.47 -5.62
N ALA A 357 3.31 -11.63 -6.63
CA ALA A 357 4.51 -12.46 -6.57
C ALA A 357 5.70 -11.66 -7.08
N GLU A 358 6.91 -12.11 -6.80
CA GLU A 358 8.14 -11.40 -7.13
C GLU A 358 9.22 -12.33 -7.63
N VAL A 359 9.86 -11.94 -8.72
CA VAL A 359 11.05 -12.59 -9.27
C VAL A 359 12.30 -11.84 -8.80
N HIS A 360 13.28 -12.56 -8.28
CA HIS A 360 14.56 -12.02 -7.82
C HIS A 360 15.58 -12.06 -8.96
N LEU A 361 15.66 -10.98 -9.72
CA LEU A 361 16.46 -10.90 -10.94
C LEU A 361 17.96 -11.02 -10.69
N ASN A 362 18.44 -10.55 -9.53
CA ASN A 362 19.84 -10.71 -9.13
C ASN A 362 20.27 -12.17 -8.92
N GLN A 363 19.33 -13.12 -8.89
CA GLN A 363 19.57 -14.56 -8.79
C GLN A 363 19.49 -15.27 -10.16
N LEU A 364 19.31 -14.53 -11.24
CA LEU A 364 19.16 -15.06 -12.59
C LEU A 364 20.36 -14.71 -13.46
N ASP A 365 20.79 -15.66 -14.29
CA ASP A 365 21.81 -15.39 -15.30
C ASP A 365 21.18 -14.63 -16.48
N PRO A 366 21.69 -13.43 -16.83
CA PRO A 366 21.23 -12.68 -18.00
C PRO A 366 21.33 -13.44 -19.32
N LYS A 367 22.21 -14.42 -19.43
CA LYS A 367 22.39 -15.25 -20.63
C LYS A 367 21.45 -16.45 -20.66
N ASN A 368 20.83 -16.82 -19.55
CA ASN A 368 19.97 -18.02 -19.45
C ASN A 368 18.49 -17.65 -19.55
N ILE A 369 18.02 -17.43 -20.77
CA ILE A 369 16.62 -17.05 -21.07
C ILE A 369 15.61 -18.09 -20.55
N GLU A 370 15.94 -19.37 -20.63
CA GLU A 370 15.02 -20.43 -20.17
C GLU A 370 14.86 -20.43 -18.64
N GLU A 371 15.90 -20.13 -17.90
CA GLU A 371 15.81 -19.95 -16.45
C GLU A 371 14.95 -18.74 -16.08
N GLN A 372 15.15 -17.61 -16.76
CA GLN A 372 14.33 -16.40 -16.58
C GLN A 372 12.84 -16.71 -16.82
N LYS A 373 12.50 -17.36 -17.93
CA LYS A 373 11.12 -17.79 -18.22
C LYS A 373 10.56 -18.71 -17.12
N LYS A 374 11.33 -19.69 -16.64
CA LYS A 374 10.90 -20.58 -15.55
C LYS A 374 10.59 -19.81 -14.26
N ALA A 375 11.39 -18.82 -13.91
CA ALA A 375 11.18 -17.99 -12.73
C ALA A 375 9.89 -17.16 -12.86
N PHE A 376 9.68 -16.49 -13.99
CA PHE A 376 8.46 -15.72 -14.24
C PHE A 376 7.21 -16.59 -14.34
N LYS A 377 7.29 -17.79 -14.93
CA LYS A 377 6.19 -18.79 -14.92
C LYS A 377 5.83 -19.21 -13.49
N ALA A 378 6.81 -19.47 -12.64
CA ALA A 378 6.57 -19.86 -11.25
C ALA A 378 5.87 -18.73 -10.46
N ALA A 379 6.30 -17.48 -10.65
CA ALA A 379 5.64 -16.33 -10.04
C ALA A 379 4.22 -16.14 -10.57
N ALA A 380 4.02 -16.26 -11.89
CA ALA A 380 2.71 -16.14 -12.54
C ALA A 380 1.70 -17.18 -12.02
N LEU A 381 2.11 -18.43 -11.89
CA LEU A 381 1.26 -19.50 -11.33
C LEU A 381 0.89 -19.24 -9.87
N SER A 382 1.80 -18.69 -9.07
CA SER A 382 1.54 -18.41 -7.66
C SER A 382 0.47 -17.35 -7.43
N VAL A 383 0.27 -16.42 -8.36
CA VAL A 383 -0.79 -15.41 -8.31
C VAL A 383 -2.06 -15.86 -9.05
N ALA A 384 -1.92 -16.59 -10.16
CA ALA A 384 -3.06 -17.07 -10.94
C ALA A 384 -3.96 -17.99 -10.12
N CYS A 385 -3.38 -18.88 -9.30
CA CYS A 385 -4.15 -19.80 -8.47
C CYS A 385 -5.08 -19.11 -7.46
N LEU A 386 -4.79 -17.88 -7.05
CA LEU A 386 -5.65 -17.11 -6.14
C LEU A 386 -6.91 -16.55 -6.83
N LEU A 387 -6.98 -16.58 -8.16
CA LEU A 387 -8.18 -16.19 -8.90
C LEU A 387 -9.34 -17.19 -8.72
N ASN A 388 -9.05 -18.43 -8.28
CA ASN A 388 -10.10 -19.42 -7.96
C ASN A 388 -10.91 -19.09 -6.69
N HIS A 389 -10.40 -18.21 -5.85
CA HIS A 389 -11.10 -17.86 -4.61
C HIS A 389 -12.29 -16.95 -4.88
N GLU A 390 -13.44 -17.29 -4.33
CA GLU A 390 -14.64 -16.46 -4.34
C GLU A 390 -14.67 -15.58 -3.08
N PHE A 391 -14.78 -14.26 -3.24
CA PHE A 391 -14.86 -13.33 -2.12
C PHE A 391 -16.24 -13.37 -1.46
N GLU A 392 -16.29 -13.37 -0.13
CA GLU A 392 -17.53 -13.21 0.64
C GLU A 392 -18.13 -11.80 0.45
N VAL A 393 -17.27 -10.78 0.34
CA VAL A 393 -17.69 -9.38 0.16
C VAL A 393 -18.14 -9.17 -1.28
N GLU A 394 -19.42 -8.93 -1.47
CA GLU A 394 -20.08 -8.84 -2.79
C GLU A 394 -19.43 -7.80 -3.71
N ARG A 395 -19.10 -6.61 -3.22
CA ARG A 395 -18.48 -5.55 -4.04
C ARG A 395 -17.14 -5.98 -4.67
N TYR A 396 -16.32 -6.74 -3.94
CA TYR A 396 -15.06 -7.29 -4.49
C TYR A 396 -15.29 -8.49 -5.40
N ARG A 397 -16.30 -9.32 -5.12
CA ARG A 397 -16.69 -10.42 -5.99
C ARG A 397 -17.15 -9.91 -7.35
N LYS A 398 -18.09 -8.97 -7.38
CA LYS A 398 -18.57 -8.32 -8.62
C LYS A 398 -17.45 -7.62 -9.36
N SER A 399 -16.60 -6.88 -8.67
CA SER A 399 -15.46 -6.23 -9.30
C SER A 399 -14.54 -7.23 -10.00
N ARG A 400 -14.25 -8.37 -9.38
CA ARG A 400 -13.43 -9.42 -10.01
C ARG A 400 -14.11 -10.06 -11.22
N GLU A 401 -15.43 -10.16 -11.25
CA GLU A 401 -16.16 -10.66 -12.42
C GLU A 401 -15.95 -9.73 -13.63
N TYR A 402 -15.94 -8.42 -13.40
CA TYR A 402 -15.69 -7.43 -14.46
C TYR A 402 -14.20 -7.26 -14.78
N ASP A 403 -13.32 -7.37 -13.78
CA ASP A 403 -11.92 -7.01 -13.88
C ASP A 403 -11.03 -7.86 -12.96
N PRO A 404 -10.80 -9.14 -13.30
CA PRO A 404 -9.81 -9.91 -12.57
C PRO A 404 -8.42 -9.33 -12.77
N ILE A 405 -7.63 -9.24 -11.69
CA ILE A 405 -6.28 -8.68 -11.71
C ILE A 405 -5.30 -9.56 -10.96
N VAL A 406 -4.06 -9.61 -11.42
CA VAL A 406 -2.92 -10.21 -10.75
C VAL A 406 -1.70 -9.31 -10.92
N GLY A 407 -0.69 -9.44 -10.07
CA GLY A 407 0.52 -8.64 -10.12
C GLY A 407 1.79 -9.47 -9.94
N VAL A 408 2.47 -9.78 -11.03
CA VAL A 408 3.83 -10.32 -10.98
C VAL A 408 4.81 -9.17 -11.04
N SER A 409 5.64 -9.07 -10.02
CA SER A 409 6.69 -8.07 -9.86
C SER A 409 8.08 -8.71 -9.98
N PHE A 410 9.08 -7.88 -9.92
CA PHE A 410 10.48 -8.29 -9.78
C PHE A 410 11.21 -7.37 -8.79
N THR A 411 12.39 -7.83 -8.35
CA THR A 411 13.38 -7.03 -7.61
C THR A 411 14.77 -7.28 -8.17
N GLY A 412 15.71 -6.36 -7.96
CA GLY A 412 17.07 -6.49 -8.45
C GLY A 412 17.22 -6.22 -9.95
N LEU A 413 16.34 -5.40 -10.56
CA LEU A 413 16.47 -5.08 -11.98
C LEU A 413 17.78 -4.35 -12.29
N PHE A 414 18.15 -3.38 -11.45
CA PHE A 414 19.41 -2.65 -11.62
C PHE A 414 20.61 -3.60 -11.57
N ASP A 415 20.64 -4.50 -10.57
CA ASP A 415 21.70 -5.50 -10.43
C ASP A 415 21.77 -6.41 -11.65
N PHE A 416 20.62 -6.88 -12.14
CA PHE A 416 20.56 -7.71 -13.35
C PHE A 416 21.12 -6.99 -14.58
N CYS A 417 20.79 -5.72 -14.77
CA CYS A 417 21.29 -4.93 -15.90
C CYS A 417 22.81 -4.72 -15.80
N VAL A 418 23.35 -4.49 -14.61
CA VAL A 418 24.80 -4.40 -14.42
C VAL A 418 25.49 -5.72 -14.79
N HIS A 419 24.94 -6.86 -14.40
CA HIS A 419 25.46 -8.17 -14.80
C HIS A 419 25.30 -8.46 -16.29
N ALA A 420 24.26 -7.92 -16.92
CA ALA A 420 24.01 -8.09 -18.36
C ALA A 420 24.93 -7.23 -19.23
N PHE A 421 25.17 -5.99 -18.84
CA PHE A 421 25.78 -4.96 -19.69
C PHE A 421 27.15 -4.47 -19.17
N GLY A 422 27.48 -4.71 -17.90
CA GLY A 422 28.75 -4.34 -17.28
C GLY A 422 28.90 -2.84 -16.98
N THR A 423 30.16 -2.46 -16.72
CA THR A 423 30.56 -1.08 -16.38
C THR A 423 30.20 -0.03 -17.45
N PRO A 424 30.17 -0.32 -18.78
CA PRO A 424 29.72 0.66 -19.77
C PRO A 424 28.29 1.16 -19.51
N TRP A 425 27.39 0.28 -19.09
CA TRP A 425 26.03 0.66 -18.75
C TRP A 425 25.96 1.54 -17.48
N LEU A 426 26.79 1.28 -16.46
CA LEU A 426 26.90 2.13 -15.27
C LEU A 426 27.43 3.53 -15.61
N LYS A 427 28.45 3.63 -16.49
CA LYS A 427 28.96 4.93 -16.97
C LYS A 427 27.90 5.71 -17.74
N TRP A 428 27.12 5.02 -18.55
CA TRP A 428 25.99 5.64 -19.26
C TRP A 428 24.94 6.18 -18.30
N TRP A 429 24.66 5.47 -17.20
CA TRP A 429 23.77 5.94 -16.13
C TRP A 429 24.31 7.20 -15.44
N GLU A 430 25.59 7.19 -15.06
CA GLU A 430 26.25 8.33 -14.42
C GLU A 430 26.28 9.57 -15.33
N ALA A 431 26.36 9.36 -16.65
CA ALA A 431 26.23 10.41 -17.66
C ALA A 431 24.79 10.91 -17.89
N GLY A 432 23.80 10.41 -17.15
CA GLY A 432 22.39 10.83 -17.25
C GLY A 432 21.58 10.07 -18.30
N ARG A 433 22.01 8.88 -18.74
CA ARG A 433 21.35 8.03 -19.76
C ARG A 433 21.09 8.75 -21.09
N PRO A 434 22.10 9.41 -21.70
CA PRO A 434 21.91 10.19 -22.92
C PRO A 434 21.41 9.35 -24.10
N GLU A 435 20.60 9.96 -24.99
CA GLU A 435 20.05 9.34 -26.20
C GLU A 435 21.02 9.33 -27.37
N ASN A 436 22.25 8.87 -27.16
CA ASN A 436 23.22 8.58 -28.21
C ASN A 436 23.02 7.15 -28.77
N GLU A 437 23.82 6.74 -29.74
CA GLU A 437 23.69 5.41 -30.36
C GLU A 437 23.91 4.26 -29.36
N GLU A 438 24.85 4.42 -28.41
CA GLU A 438 25.08 3.46 -27.34
C GLU A 438 23.88 3.38 -26.38
N GLY A 439 23.33 4.53 -25.97
CA GLY A 439 22.15 4.61 -25.12
C GLY A 439 20.92 3.99 -25.76
N LYS A 440 20.70 4.23 -27.05
CA LYS A 440 19.63 3.56 -27.80
C LYS A 440 19.80 2.04 -27.84
N ALA A 441 21.05 1.56 -27.98
CA ALA A 441 21.34 0.12 -27.92
C ALA A 441 21.04 -0.47 -26.55
N PHE A 442 21.42 0.19 -25.45
CA PHE A 442 21.08 -0.26 -24.09
C PHE A 442 19.59 -0.27 -23.86
N LYS A 443 18.86 0.81 -24.20
CA LYS A 443 17.41 0.88 -24.07
C LYS A 443 16.70 -0.24 -24.86
N LYS A 444 17.18 -0.58 -26.04
CA LYS A 444 16.64 -1.67 -26.83
C LYS A 444 16.81 -3.04 -26.17
N GLU A 445 17.97 -3.30 -25.59
CA GLU A 445 18.22 -4.58 -24.90
C GLU A 445 17.46 -4.64 -23.57
N GLU A 446 17.37 -3.55 -22.77
CA GLU A 446 16.51 -3.44 -21.59
C GLU A 446 15.05 -3.79 -21.97
N ALA A 447 14.53 -3.19 -23.03
CA ALA A 447 13.17 -3.42 -23.52
C ALA A 447 12.92 -4.89 -23.92
N LYS A 448 13.90 -5.57 -24.52
CA LYS A 448 13.78 -7.00 -24.89
C LYS A 448 13.57 -7.88 -23.66
N PHE A 449 14.36 -7.68 -22.60
CA PHE A 449 14.19 -8.44 -21.37
C PHE A 449 12.81 -8.18 -20.73
N LEU A 450 12.45 -6.92 -20.58
CA LEU A 450 11.20 -6.49 -19.97
C LEU A 450 9.98 -7.04 -20.73
N ASP A 451 9.97 -6.95 -22.06
CA ASP A 451 8.88 -7.46 -22.90
C ASP A 451 8.79 -8.99 -22.88
N LEU A 452 9.94 -9.68 -22.89
CA LEU A 452 9.99 -11.14 -22.76
C LEU A 452 9.34 -11.60 -21.45
N TRP A 453 9.68 -10.96 -20.34
CA TRP A 453 9.15 -11.32 -19.02
C TRP A 453 7.64 -11.01 -18.94
N ARG A 454 7.21 -9.85 -19.43
CA ARG A 454 5.79 -9.50 -19.50
C ARG A 454 4.98 -10.54 -20.28
N LYS A 455 5.45 -10.91 -21.46
CA LYS A 455 4.79 -11.93 -22.30
C LYS A 455 4.72 -13.28 -21.60
N THR A 456 5.83 -13.71 -20.99
CA THR A 456 5.89 -14.98 -20.25
C THR A 456 4.87 -15.01 -19.10
N VAL A 457 4.74 -13.92 -18.34
CA VAL A 457 3.75 -13.82 -17.27
C VAL A 457 2.34 -13.90 -17.82
N LYS A 458 2.03 -13.09 -18.83
CA LYS A 458 0.68 -12.98 -19.38
C LYS A 458 0.20 -14.30 -19.99
N GLU A 459 1.04 -14.93 -20.79
CA GLU A 459 0.76 -16.24 -21.39
C GLU A 459 0.48 -17.29 -20.31
N THR A 460 1.33 -17.37 -19.29
CA THR A 460 1.18 -18.33 -18.19
C THR A 460 -0.11 -18.12 -17.39
N VAL A 461 -0.44 -16.86 -17.06
CA VAL A 461 -1.69 -16.56 -16.35
C VAL A 461 -2.90 -16.89 -17.21
N TRP A 462 -2.88 -16.59 -18.49
CA TRP A 462 -3.99 -16.87 -19.40
C TRP A 462 -4.19 -18.35 -19.64
N GLU A 463 -3.11 -19.14 -19.84
CA GLU A 463 -3.17 -20.61 -19.92
C GLU A 463 -3.80 -21.21 -18.67
N TYR A 464 -3.44 -20.70 -17.48
CA TYR A 464 -4.04 -21.11 -16.23
C TYR A 464 -5.54 -20.79 -16.17
N CYS A 465 -5.93 -19.57 -16.55
CA CYS A 465 -7.33 -19.15 -16.56
C CYS A 465 -8.18 -20.00 -17.50
N ASP A 466 -7.69 -20.28 -18.72
CA ASP A 466 -8.37 -21.13 -19.70
C ASP A 466 -8.59 -22.55 -19.17
N LYS A 467 -7.54 -23.12 -18.56
CA LYS A 467 -7.61 -24.48 -17.96
C LYS A 467 -8.65 -24.58 -16.84
N HIS A 468 -8.90 -23.50 -16.13
CA HIS A 468 -9.79 -23.45 -14.97
C HIS A 468 -11.11 -22.72 -15.22
N ASN A 469 -11.44 -22.39 -16.47
CA ASN A 469 -12.63 -21.62 -16.87
C ASN A 469 -12.79 -20.30 -16.13
N LEU A 470 -11.67 -19.59 -15.93
CA LEU A 470 -11.64 -18.26 -15.30
C LEU A 470 -11.52 -17.18 -16.38
N ARG A 471 -12.08 -16.00 -16.11
CA ARG A 471 -11.88 -14.82 -16.96
C ARG A 471 -10.40 -14.44 -16.94
N ARG A 472 -9.81 -14.19 -18.12
CA ARG A 472 -8.42 -13.79 -18.25
C ARG A 472 -8.23 -12.35 -17.73
N PRO A 473 -7.28 -12.11 -16.82
CA PRO A 473 -6.89 -10.75 -16.46
C PRO A 473 -6.34 -9.98 -17.67
N ASN A 474 -6.72 -8.73 -17.80
CA ASN A 474 -6.12 -7.87 -18.83
C ASN A 474 -4.78 -7.25 -18.37
N ARG A 475 -4.53 -7.23 -17.06
CA ARG A 475 -3.29 -6.76 -16.43
C ARG A 475 -2.71 -7.85 -15.52
N CYS A 476 -1.45 -8.23 -15.77
CA CYS A 476 -0.78 -9.33 -15.07
C CYS A 476 0.54 -8.91 -14.43
N THR A 477 1.13 -7.78 -14.85
CA THR A 477 2.46 -7.33 -14.42
C THR A 477 2.43 -5.98 -13.73
N THR A 478 3.29 -5.85 -12.73
CA THR A 478 3.46 -4.65 -11.90
C THR A 478 4.88 -4.61 -11.34
N VAL A 479 5.28 -3.50 -10.74
CA VAL A 479 6.52 -3.44 -9.95
C VAL A 479 6.22 -2.86 -8.57
N GLN A 480 6.35 -3.70 -7.54
CA GLN A 480 6.16 -3.33 -6.15
C GLN A 480 7.44 -2.72 -5.55
N PRO A 481 7.37 -2.02 -4.40
CA PRO A 481 8.55 -1.41 -3.78
C PRO A 481 9.62 -2.41 -3.36
N ALA A 482 9.26 -3.64 -3.05
CA ALA A 482 10.14 -4.77 -2.69
C ALA A 482 11.09 -4.50 -1.50
N GLY A 483 10.78 -3.55 -0.62
CA GLY A 483 11.69 -3.12 0.46
C GLY A 483 12.11 -4.22 1.43
N THR A 484 11.26 -5.22 1.69
CA THR A 484 11.58 -6.35 2.58
C THR A 484 12.07 -7.58 1.81
N LYS A 485 11.39 -7.94 0.72
CA LYS A 485 11.74 -9.16 -0.02
C LYS A 485 13.09 -9.10 -0.72
N SER A 486 13.49 -7.93 -1.22
CA SER A 486 14.82 -7.73 -1.80
C SER A 486 15.97 -8.12 -0.84
N LEU A 487 15.72 -7.99 0.47
CA LEU A 487 16.71 -8.36 1.50
C LEU A 487 17.01 -9.87 1.52
N LEU A 488 16.09 -10.72 1.10
CA LEU A 488 16.28 -12.18 1.08
C LEU A 488 17.46 -12.60 0.18
N THR A 489 17.70 -11.86 -0.87
CA THR A 489 18.74 -12.15 -1.87
C THR A 489 19.78 -11.06 -1.98
N GLY A 490 19.70 -10.01 -1.17
CA GLY A 490 20.60 -8.85 -1.24
C GLY A 490 20.41 -7.99 -2.50
N ALA A 491 19.23 -8.05 -3.13
CA ALA A 491 18.90 -7.29 -4.33
C ALA A 491 18.69 -5.80 -4.04
N ALA A 492 18.95 -4.95 -5.02
CA ALA A 492 18.41 -3.59 -5.07
C ALA A 492 16.88 -3.64 -5.18
N PRO A 493 16.12 -2.76 -4.46
CA PRO A 493 14.66 -2.87 -4.39
C PRO A 493 13.97 -2.57 -5.73
N GLY A 494 13.14 -3.50 -6.21
CA GLY A 494 12.34 -3.32 -7.42
C GLY A 494 13.22 -3.02 -8.64
N TRP A 495 12.98 -1.87 -9.26
CA TRP A 495 13.74 -1.35 -10.41
C TRP A 495 14.84 -0.35 -10.01
N HIS A 496 14.82 0.12 -8.74
CA HIS A 496 15.64 1.23 -8.29
C HIS A 496 17.14 0.90 -8.31
N PRO A 497 18.02 1.89 -8.55
CA PRO A 497 19.41 1.74 -8.22
C PRO A 497 19.60 1.55 -6.70
N PRO A 498 20.65 0.88 -6.24
CA PRO A 498 20.96 0.79 -4.82
C PRO A 498 21.38 2.16 -4.26
N LYS A 499 21.23 2.36 -2.95
CA LYS A 499 21.62 3.61 -2.27
C LYS A 499 23.14 3.82 -2.26
N ALA A 500 23.91 2.74 -2.19
CA ALA A 500 25.35 2.72 -2.24
C ALA A 500 25.83 1.32 -2.67
N GLN A 501 27.04 1.22 -3.16
CA GLN A 501 27.64 -0.08 -3.49
C GLN A 501 27.98 -0.88 -2.23
N ARG A 502 28.43 -0.20 -1.18
CA ARG A 502 28.72 -0.77 0.14
C ARG A 502 28.11 0.08 1.23
N PHE A 503 27.44 -0.54 2.19
CA PHE A 503 26.74 0.15 3.26
C PHE A 503 26.58 -0.71 4.50
N ILE A 504 26.26 -0.08 5.62
CA ILE A 504 25.89 -0.78 6.87
C ILE A 504 24.37 -0.91 6.93
N ARG A 505 23.89 -2.15 6.91
CA ARG A 505 22.48 -2.46 7.14
C ARG A 505 22.23 -2.62 8.63
N ARG A 506 21.25 -1.89 9.16
CA ARG A 506 20.83 -2.02 10.55
C ARG A 506 19.53 -2.79 10.63
N ILE A 507 19.53 -3.90 11.37
CA ILE A 507 18.34 -4.74 11.59
C ILE A 507 17.93 -4.61 13.04
N THR A 508 16.65 -4.26 13.27
CA THR A 508 16.09 -4.09 14.62
C THR A 508 15.68 -5.44 15.20
N PHE A 509 16.14 -5.70 16.41
CA PHE A 509 15.76 -6.82 17.25
C PHE A 509 15.27 -6.30 18.62
N ARG A 510 14.45 -7.08 19.30
CA ARG A 510 14.20 -6.83 20.72
C ARG A 510 15.49 -7.05 21.52
N LYS A 511 15.65 -6.31 22.59
CA LYS A 511 16.76 -6.55 23.50
C LYS A 511 16.76 -8.01 23.98
N ASN A 512 17.93 -8.63 24.03
CA ASN A 512 18.14 -10.03 24.37
C ASN A 512 17.53 -11.05 23.39
N ASP A 513 17.23 -10.64 22.14
CA ASP A 513 16.82 -11.59 21.10
C ASP A 513 17.95 -12.60 20.84
N PRO A 514 17.65 -13.91 20.81
CA PRO A 514 18.67 -14.94 20.62
C PRO A 514 19.49 -14.78 19.32
N ILE A 515 18.86 -14.26 18.26
CA ILE A 515 19.55 -14.03 16.97
C ILE A 515 20.51 -12.86 17.12
N ALA A 516 20.12 -11.77 17.78
CA ALA A 516 20.99 -10.63 18.02
C ALA A 516 22.17 -11.00 18.93
N LEU A 517 21.94 -11.84 19.95
CA LEU A 517 23.02 -12.39 20.79
C LEU A 517 23.98 -13.24 19.96
N ALA A 518 23.49 -14.13 19.13
CA ALA A 518 24.32 -14.92 18.21
C ALA A 518 25.14 -14.02 17.27
N CYS A 519 24.55 -12.93 16.74
CA CYS A 519 25.29 -11.95 15.95
C CYS A 519 26.45 -11.31 16.73
N MET A 520 26.24 -10.98 18.00
CA MET A 520 27.33 -10.50 18.89
C MET A 520 28.45 -11.52 19.01
N ASP A 521 28.12 -12.81 19.23
CA ASP A 521 29.09 -13.90 19.35
C ASP A 521 29.90 -14.08 18.04
N TYR A 522 29.30 -13.80 16.90
CA TYR A 522 29.97 -13.77 15.60
C TYR A 522 30.72 -12.46 15.29
N GLY A 523 30.76 -11.51 16.23
CA GLY A 523 31.52 -10.27 16.11
C GLY A 523 30.82 -9.14 15.36
N TYR A 524 29.50 -9.22 15.14
CA TYR A 524 28.74 -8.09 14.60
C TYR A 524 28.54 -7.01 15.64
N THR A 525 28.60 -5.75 15.22
CA THR A 525 28.32 -4.61 16.08
C THR A 525 26.83 -4.53 16.39
N VAL A 526 26.51 -4.33 17.65
CA VAL A 526 25.14 -4.12 18.13
C VAL A 526 25.08 -2.81 18.89
N VAL A 527 24.14 -1.93 18.48
CA VAL A 527 23.93 -0.62 19.09
C VAL A 527 22.49 -0.46 19.55
N PRO A 528 22.20 0.45 20.51
CA PRO A 528 20.82 0.77 20.89
C PRO A 528 19.98 1.29 19.72
N SER A 529 18.67 1.06 19.77
CA SER A 529 17.74 1.68 18.85
C SER A 529 17.77 3.20 18.98
N GLN A 530 17.56 3.90 17.87
CA GLN A 530 17.45 5.38 17.86
C GLN A 530 16.20 5.89 18.59
N SER A 531 15.24 5.00 18.88
CA SER A 531 14.07 5.31 19.70
C SER A 531 14.40 5.34 21.21
N ASP A 532 15.45 4.63 21.63
CA ASP A 532 15.84 4.54 23.04
C ASP A 532 16.75 5.72 23.43
N LYS A 533 16.27 6.51 24.38
CA LYS A 533 16.91 7.76 24.82
C LYS A 533 17.06 7.80 26.33
N ASP A 534 18.02 8.58 26.79
CA ASP A 534 18.17 8.90 28.20
C ASP A 534 17.13 9.93 28.68
N GLU A 535 17.16 10.27 29.96
CA GLU A 535 16.25 11.24 30.60
C GLU A 535 16.38 12.67 30.03
N LYS A 536 17.50 12.95 29.35
CA LYS A 536 17.77 14.24 28.69
C LYS A 536 17.38 14.23 27.22
N GLY A 537 16.89 13.08 26.69
CA GLY A 537 16.55 12.90 25.29
C GLY A 537 17.73 12.61 24.38
N CYS A 538 18.92 12.33 24.92
CA CYS A 538 20.09 11.89 24.16
C CYS A 538 19.99 10.41 23.81
N LEU A 539 20.51 10.03 22.64
CA LEU A 539 20.58 8.63 22.23
C LEU A 539 21.47 7.83 23.20
N LEU A 540 21.03 6.61 23.50
CA LEU A 540 21.84 5.67 24.27
C LEU A 540 23.02 5.18 23.41
N ASP A 541 24.17 4.93 24.03
CA ASP A 541 25.39 4.42 23.39
C ASP A 541 25.71 2.96 23.79
N ASN A 542 25.12 2.48 24.89
CA ASN A 542 25.34 1.14 25.41
C ASN A 542 24.09 0.25 25.19
N PRO A 543 24.18 -0.82 24.38
CA PRO A 543 23.05 -1.73 24.15
C PRO A 543 22.58 -2.46 25.41
N PHE A 544 23.42 -2.55 26.44
CA PHE A 544 23.08 -3.18 27.73
C PHE A 544 22.48 -2.19 28.75
N ASP A 545 22.37 -0.90 28.43
CA ASP A 545 21.70 0.06 29.29
C ASP A 545 20.28 -0.43 29.64
N PRO A 546 19.86 -0.38 30.92
CA PRO A 546 18.53 -0.85 31.36
C PRO A 546 17.37 -0.19 30.60
N ARG A 547 17.55 1.04 30.11
CA ARG A 547 16.55 1.80 29.34
C ARG A 547 16.47 1.38 27.88
N CYS A 548 17.48 0.65 27.36
CA CYS A 548 17.47 0.13 26.00
C CYS A 548 16.42 -0.98 25.89
N THR A 549 15.51 -0.86 24.93
CA THR A 549 14.42 -1.82 24.66
C THR A 549 14.63 -2.62 23.39
N GLU A 550 15.33 -2.02 22.41
CA GLU A 550 15.60 -2.60 21.11
C GLU A 550 17.07 -2.45 20.73
N TRP A 551 17.57 -3.45 20.02
CA TRP A 551 18.93 -3.50 19.47
C TRP A 551 18.93 -3.39 17.97
N LEU A 552 19.91 -2.67 17.43
CA LEU A 552 20.24 -2.61 16.01
C LEU A 552 21.51 -3.41 15.78
N VAL A 553 21.41 -4.51 15.03
CA VAL A 553 22.57 -5.26 14.57
C VAL A 553 23.07 -4.63 13.28
N GLU A 554 24.35 -4.26 13.24
CA GLU A 554 25.01 -3.63 12.08
C GLU A 554 25.67 -4.69 11.20
N ILE A 555 25.18 -4.83 9.97
CA ILE A 555 25.64 -5.83 9.02
C ILE A 555 26.27 -5.12 7.81
N PRO A 556 27.60 -5.24 7.59
CA PRO A 556 28.24 -4.79 6.36
C PRO A 556 27.60 -5.50 5.16
N THR A 557 27.18 -4.74 4.18
CA THR A 557 26.49 -5.25 2.98
C THR A 557 27.08 -4.61 1.73
N GLU A 558 27.26 -5.40 0.68
CA GLU A 558 27.63 -4.91 -0.64
C GLU A 558 26.67 -5.42 -1.71
N VAL A 559 26.55 -4.68 -2.80
CA VAL A 559 25.77 -5.11 -3.96
C VAL A 559 26.48 -6.24 -4.70
N SER A 560 25.73 -7.10 -5.40
CA SER A 560 26.27 -8.30 -6.07
C SER A 560 27.34 -8.00 -7.15
N TRP A 561 27.36 -6.78 -7.63
CA TRP A 561 28.25 -6.32 -8.69
C TRP A 561 29.38 -5.36 -8.20
N ALA A 562 29.52 -5.15 -6.89
CA ALA A 562 30.52 -4.21 -6.33
C ALA A 562 31.95 -4.52 -6.74
N ASN A 563 32.23 -5.78 -7.10
CA ASN A 563 33.56 -6.25 -7.49
C ASN A 563 33.75 -6.41 -9.01
N ILE A 564 32.83 -5.92 -9.84
CA ILE A 564 32.99 -5.85 -11.29
C ILE A 564 34.05 -4.79 -11.60
N GLU A 565 34.95 -5.10 -12.52
CA GLU A 565 36.04 -4.19 -12.91
C GLU A 565 35.49 -2.80 -13.31
N GLY A 566 35.99 -1.76 -12.63
CA GLY A 566 35.59 -0.37 -12.85
C GLY A 566 34.29 0.06 -12.20
N ALA A 567 33.59 -0.83 -11.49
CA ALA A 567 32.35 -0.47 -10.78
C ALA A 567 32.62 0.49 -9.60
N ASP A 568 33.77 0.36 -8.96
CA ASP A 568 34.26 1.22 -7.86
C ASP A 568 34.50 2.68 -8.27
N GLN A 569 34.59 2.95 -9.57
CA GLN A 569 34.75 4.31 -10.13
C GLN A 569 33.40 5.03 -10.30
N ILE A 570 32.30 4.33 -10.16
CA ILE A 570 30.94 4.89 -10.34
C ILE A 570 30.43 5.42 -9.01
N ASP A 571 30.04 6.69 -8.98
CA ASP A 571 29.35 7.27 -7.84
C ASP A 571 27.84 7.31 -8.09
N ILE A 572 27.11 6.42 -7.40
CA ILE A 572 25.66 6.33 -7.49
C ILE A 572 24.99 7.66 -7.10
N ASN A 573 25.62 8.44 -6.22
CA ASN A 573 25.09 9.75 -5.84
C ASN A 573 25.06 10.76 -7.00
N ASN A 574 25.76 10.50 -8.09
CA ASN A 574 25.71 11.32 -9.30
C ASN A 574 24.55 10.97 -10.24
N PHE A 575 23.80 9.89 -9.96
CA PHE A 575 22.64 9.54 -10.78
C PHE A 575 21.58 10.63 -10.67
N SER A 576 21.24 11.23 -11.82
CA SER A 576 20.24 12.29 -11.87
C SER A 576 18.82 11.76 -11.71
N ALA A 577 17.92 12.62 -11.25
CA ALA A 577 16.49 12.30 -11.18
C ALA A 577 15.92 11.98 -12.57
N LEU A 578 16.34 12.69 -13.62
CA LEU A 578 15.93 12.43 -15.01
C LEU A 578 16.38 11.05 -15.50
N ALA A 579 17.60 10.59 -15.14
CA ALA A 579 18.05 9.24 -15.46
C ALA A 579 17.19 8.17 -14.77
N GLN A 580 16.81 8.40 -13.51
CA GLN A 580 15.91 7.53 -12.78
C GLN A 580 14.52 7.51 -13.44
N PHE A 581 13.96 8.65 -13.85
CA PHE A 581 12.70 8.73 -14.57
C PHE A 581 12.76 8.03 -15.94
N ASP A 582 13.84 8.19 -16.68
CA ASP A 582 14.00 7.52 -17.97
C ASP A 582 13.95 5.99 -17.83
N PHE A 583 14.63 5.45 -16.81
CA PHE A 583 14.59 4.02 -16.52
C PHE A 583 13.23 3.56 -16.00
N TYR A 584 12.61 4.34 -15.12
CA TYR A 584 11.23 4.12 -14.71
C TYR A 584 10.28 4.02 -15.92
N MET A 585 10.40 4.94 -16.88
CA MET A 585 9.57 4.93 -18.10
C MET A 585 9.83 3.70 -18.97
N GLN A 586 11.07 3.20 -19.03
CA GLN A 586 11.38 1.94 -19.70
C GLN A 586 10.61 0.77 -19.08
N VAL A 587 10.65 0.67 -17.75
CA VAL A 587 9.92 -0.37 -17.00
C VAL A 587 8.42 -0.22 -17.18
N GLN A 588 7.89 1.00 -17.03
CA GLN A 588 6.46 1.30 -17.17
C GLN A 588 5.93 0.96 -18.57
N LYS A 589 6.72 1.18 -19.60
CA LYS A 589 6.34 0.95 -20.99
C LYS A 589 6.43 -0.53 -21.40
N PHE A 590 7.51 -1.21 -21.04
CA PHE A 590 7.81 -2.53 -21.60
C PHE A 590 7.46 -3.69 -20.70
N TYR A 591 7.37 -3.49 -19.38
CA TYR A 591 6.98 -4.55 -18.46
C TYR A 591 5.61 -4.34 -17.83
N THR A 592 5.31 -3.15 -17.31
CA THR A 592 4.21 -2.91 -16.39
C THR A 592 2.88 -2.72 -17.11
N GLU A 593 1.90 -3.56 -16.79
CA GLU A 593 0.52 -3.40 -17.26
C GLU A 593 -0.36 -2.63 -16.26
N HIS A 594 -0.08 -2.74 -14.96
CA HIS A 594 -0.65 -1.88 -13.92
C HIS A 594 0.10 -0.56 -13.79
N ASN A 595 0.79 -0.37 -12.69
CA ASN A 595 1.65 0.77 -12.44
C ASN A 595 2.96 0.32 -11.80
N THR A 596 4.00 1.13 -11.91
CA THR A 596 5.29 0.88 -11.28
C THR A 596 5.40 1.75 -10.04
N SER A 597 5.55 1.14 -8.86
CA SER A 597 5.86 1.90 -7.66
C SER A 597 7.24 2.53 -7.79
N ALA A 598 7.35 3.81 -7.51
CA ALA A 598 8.58 4.56 -7.68
C ALA A 598 8.89 5.47 -6.49
N THR A 599 10.17 5.51 -6.14
CA THR A 599 10.77 6.55 -5.33
C THR A 599 11.94 7.10 -6.13
N VAL A 600 11.85 8.35 -6.56
CA VAL A 600 12.92 9.05 -7.28
C VAL A 600 13.64 9.95 -6.32
N GLU A 601 14.96 9.85 -6.26
CA GLU A 601 15.81 10.72 -5.47
C GLU A 601 16.26 11.90 -6.31
N PHE A 602 16.09 13.11 -5.78
CA PHE A 602 16.45 14.31 -6.50
C PHE A 602 16.97 15.41 -5.56
N ARG A 603 17.71 16.33 -6.13
CA ARG A 603 18.28 17.49 -5.45
C ARG A 603 17.43 18.71 -5.73
N GLU A 604 17.58 19.76 -4.91
CA GLU A 604 16.86 21.01 -5.07
C GLU A 604 16.99 21.62 -6.48
N ASN A 605 18.19 21.55 -7.06
CA ASN A 605 18.47 22.07 -8.41
C ASN A 605 17.88 21.22 -9.55
N GLU A 606 17.26 20.08 -9.25
CA GLU A 606 16.60 19.21 -10.23
C GLU A 606 15.08 19.41 -10.26
N ILE A 607 14.51 20.18 -9.32
CA ILE A 607 13.05 20.37 -9.18
C ILE A 607 12.39 20.89 -10.45
N GLU A 608 13.01 21.91 -11.09
CA GLU A 608 12.46 22.51 -12.31
C GLU A 608 12.54 21.58 -13.53
N GLY A 609 13.47 20.64 -13.54
CA GLY A 609 13.66 19.67 -14.61
C GLY A 609 12.73 18.46 -14.57
N LEU A 610 12.18 18.20 -13.38
CA LEU A 610 11.25 17.10 -13.12
C LEU A 610 9.82 17.49 -13.44
#